data_271ec2c2ed98a8456173d4745998b9f1
#
_entry.id   271ec2c2ed98a8456173d4745998b9f1
#
_cell.length_a   1.000
_cell.length_b   1.000
_cell.length_c   1.000
_cell.angle_alpha   90.00
_cell.angle_beta   90.00
_cell.angle_gamma   90.00
#
_symmetry.space_group_name_H-M   'P 1'
#
loop_
_entity.id
_entity.type
_entity.pdbx_description
1 polymer ?
#
loop_
_entity_poly.entity_id
_entity_poly.type
_entity_poly.pdbx_seq_one_letter_code
_entity_poly.pdbx_strand_id
1 'polypeptide(L)'
;MMLWAQPEQPISEWTGRTILLIGAHPDDDAQSHGTLAMLQANGNEVYVMLLTTGNVGTGDPTMTRDRLSKIRRQEEVDALAELGIPESNYINLGYTDGMLEFADKEELVKDIVWWIRKLKPTTLMAFDPGYGYQQWHKTDHRAAAYLAVDAARAAEWRLIFPSQIINEGLERHTVTD
;
A
#
# COMPACT_ATOMS: atom_id res chain seq x y z
N MET A 1 -15.87 -29.04 18.70
CA MET A 1 -14.46 -29.34 18.49
C MET A 1 -13.77 -28.03 18.25
N MET A 2 -13.09 -27.48 19.26
CA MET A 2 -12.30 -26.26 19.08
C MET A 2 -11.12 -26.61 18.19
N LEU A 3 -11.11 -26.07 16.96
CA LEU A 3 -9.91 -26.04 16.13
C LEU A 3 -8.94 -25.08 16.82
N TRP A 4 -7.93 -25.61 17.49
CA TRP A 4 -6.80 -24.82 17.93
C TRP A 4 -6.15 -24.24 16.67
N ALA A 5 -6.16 -22.92 16.53
CA ALA A 5 -5.37 -22.28 15.49
C ALA A 5 -3.93 -22.77 15.65
N GLN A 6 -3.33 -23.24 14.56
CA GLN A 6 -1.90 -23.53 14.55
C GLN A 6 -1.18 -22.23 14.96
N PRO A 7 -0.11 -22.30 15.78
CA PRO A 7 0.64 -21.08 16.08
C PRO A 7 1.09 -20.45 14.77
N GLU A 8 0.79 -19.16 14.61
CA GLU A 8 1.23 -18.41 13.43
C GLU A 8 2.76 -18.47 13.35
N GLN A 9 3.26 -18.72 12.14
CA GLN A 9 4.69 -18.71 11.89
C GLN A 9 5.22 -17.29 12.18
N PRO A 10 6.32 -17.16 12.96
CA PRO A 10 6.91 -15.85 13.20
C PRO A 10 7.23 -15.11 11.88
N ILE A 11 6.97 -13.82 11.82
CA ILE A 11 7.22 -13.01 10.62
C ILE A 11 8.68 -13.12 10.11
N SER A 12 9.62 -13.34 11.01
CA SER A 12 11.04 -13.56 10.68
C SER A 12 11.32 -14.84 9.89
N GLU A 13 10.34 -15.77 9.85
CA GLU A 13 10.46 -17.03 9.13
C GLU A 13 9.63 -17.06 7.84
N TRP A 14 8.95 -15.97 7.51
CA TRP A 14 8.15 -15.89 6.29
C TRP A 14 9.06 -15.89 5.04
N THR A 15 8.66 -16.70 4.06
CA THR A 15 9.36 -16.85 2.78
C THR A 15 8.36 -17.19 1.67
N GLY A 16 8.67 -16.75 0.44
CA GLY A 16 7.86 -17.03 -0.75
C GLY A 16 6.47 -16.38 -0.75
N ARG A 17 6.25 -15.36 0.07
CA ARG A 17 5.02 -14.57 0.11
C ARG A 17 5.12 -13.36 -0.80
N THR A 18 3.99 -12.90 -1.29
CA THR A 18 3.84 -11.57 -1.88
C THR A 18 3.24 -10.64 -0.83
N ILE A 19 3.93 -9.56 -0.52
CA ILE A 19 3.57 -8.61 0.53
C ILE A 19 3.34 -7.26 -0.12
N LEU A 20 2.20 -6.63 0.15
CA LEU A 20 1.86 -5.29 -0.33
C LEU A 20 1.70 -4.35 0.85
N LEU A 21 2.59 -3.37 0.98
CA LEU A 21 2.40 -2.24 1.88
C LEU A 21 1.65 -1.13 1.16
N ILE A 22 0.61 -0.57 1.80
CA ILE A 22 -0.15 0.58 1.29
C ILE A 22 -0.03 1.73 2.30
N GLY A 23 0.60 2.82 1.85
CA GLY A 23 0.75 4.09 2.58
C GLY A 23 0.11 5.25 1.84
N ALA A 24 0.04 6.41 2.48
CA ALA A 24 -0.46 7.64 1.87
C ALA A 24 0.62 8.42 1.14
N HIS A 25 1.80 8.58 1.77
CA HIS A 25 2.87 9.47 1.28
C HIS A 25 4.21 8.73 1.17
N PRO A 26 5.13 9.21 0.33
CA PRO A 26 6.53 8.81 0.38
C PRO A 26 7.13 9.12 1.77
N ASP A 27 7.48 8.09 2.51
CA ASP A 27 7.97 7.98 3.90
C ASP A 27 7.07 7.19 4.88
N ASP A 28 5.85 6.86 4.51
CA ASP A 28 4.94 6.13 5.41
C ASP A 28 5.40 4.69 5.69
N ASP A 29 6.19 4.11 4.81
CA ASP A 29 6.83 2.79 4.96
C ASP A 29 8.04 2.81 5.91
N ALA A 30 8.60 4.01 6.20
CA ALA A 30 9.81 4.18 7.00
C ALA A 30 9.75 3.49 8.38
N GLN A 31 8.56 3.48 9.00
CA GLN A 31 8.35 2.79 10.28
C GLN A 31 8.50 1.27 10.17
N SER A 32 8.41 0.73 8.96
CA SER A 32 8.48 -0.70 8.66
C SER A 32 9.76 -1.11 7.94
N HIS A 33 10.70 -0.20 7.65
CA HIS A 33 11.89 -0.47 6.84
C HIS A 33 12.67 -1.71 7.31
N GLY A 34 12.91 -1.87 8.62
CA GLY A 34 13.57 -3.06 9.15
C GLY A 34 12.83 -4.36 8.86
N THR A 35 11.51 -4.33 8.97
CA THR A 35 10.64 -5.48 8.64
C THR A 35 10.63 -5.77 7.15
N LEU A 36 10.48 -4.74 6.31
CA LEU A 36 10.46 -4.90 4.86
C LEU A 36 11.79 -5.43 4.32
N ALA A 37 12.92 -4.90 4.81
CA ALA A 37 14.26 -5.39 4.45
C ALA A 37 14.45 -6.87 4.83
N MET A 38 14.04 -7.25 6.04
CA MET A 38 14.10 -8.64 6.49
C MET A 38 13.22 -9.55 5.63
N LEU A 39 11.99 -9.15 5.35
CA LEU A 39 11.07 -9.93 4.52
C LEU A 39 11.60 -10.09 3.09
N GLN A 40 12.10 -9.02 2.49
CA GLN A 40 12.72 -9.06 1.16
C GLN A 40 13.95 -9.98 1.15
N ALA A 41 14.83 -9.87 2.14
CA ALA A 41 16.03 -10.70 2.26
C ALA A 41 15.70 -12.19 2.47
N ASN A 42 14.57 -12.50 3.09
CA ASN A 42 14.06 -13.86 3.28
C ASN A 42 13.43 -14.47 2.02
N GLY A 43 13.46 -13.77 0.89
CA GLY A 43 12.93 -14.30 -0.38
C GLY A 43 11.40 -14.12 -0.54
N ASN A 44 10.82 -13.17 0.17
CA ASN A 44 9.47 -12.69 -0.13
C ASN A 44 9.55 -11.63 -1.23
N GLU A 45 8.45 -11.41 -1.93
CA GLU A 45 8.29 -10.34 -2.91
C GLU A 45 7.54 -9.18 -2.26
N VAL A 46 8.27 -8.09 -1.96
CA VAL A 46 7.73 -6.93 -1.25
C VAL A 46 7.40 -5.83 -2.26
N TYR A 47 6.17 -5.31 -2.19
CA TYR A 47 5.70 -4.16 -2.95
C TYR A 47 5.33 -3.03 -1.99
N VAL A 48 5.65 -1.79 -2.38
CA VAL A 48 5.25 -0.57 -1.66
C VAL A 48 4.38 0.27 -2.58
N MET A 49 3.14 0.50 -2.17
CA MET A 49 2.17 1.34 -2.86
C MET A 49 1.89 2.58 -2.04
N LEU A 50 2.15 3.75 -2.62
CA LEU A 50 1.84 5.03 -2.02
C LEU A 50 0.74 5.73 -2.83
N LEU A 51 -0.30 6.18 -2.13
CA LEU A 51 -1.49 6.71 -2.80
C LEU A 51 -1.26 8.12 -3.34
N THR A 52 -0.42 8.94 -2.66
CA THR A 52 -0.12 10.30 -3.09
C THR A 52 1.33 10.47 -3.50
N THR A 53 1.61 11.59 -4.16
CA THR A 53 2.97 11.96 -4.55
C THR A 53 3.75 12.69 -3.45
N GLY A 54 3.15 12.97 -2.28
CA GLY A 54 3.79 13.72 -1.19
C GLY A 54 4.13 15.16 -1.58
N ASN A 55 3.36 15.78 -2.48
CA ASN A 55 3.70 17.02 -3.15
C ASN A 55 3.32 18.31 -2.41
N VAL A 56 3.00 18.21 -1.11
CA VAL A 56 2.59 19.36 -0.27
C VAL A 56 3.50 19.55 0.94
N GLY A 57 4.11 18.48 1.44
CA GLY A 57 4.87 18.45 2.69
C GLY A 57 6.22 19.18 2.63
N THR A 58 6.24 20.49 2.45
CA THR A 58 7.47 21.30 2.48
C THR A 58 7.26 22.67 3.12
N GLY A 59 8.29 23.18 3.79
CA GLY A 59 8.35 24.56 4.29
C GLY A 59 9.10 25.53 3.34
N ASP A 60 9.64 25.03 2.21
CA ASP A 60 10.37 25.86 1.25
C ASP A 60 9.39 26.69 0.39
N PRO A 61 9.39 28.05 0.51
CA PRO A 61 8.46 28.90 -0.22
C PRO A 61 8.75 28.95 -1.73
N THR A 62 9.89 28.44 -2.18
CA THR A 62 10.29 28.39 -3.60
C THR A 62 9.95 27.04 -4.26
N MET A 63 9.50 26.07 -3.48
CA MET A 63 9.17 24.74 -3.97
C MET A 63 7.87 24.76 -4.75
N THR A 64 7.81 23.96 -5.83
CA THR A 64 6.57 23.68 -6.56
C THR A 64 6.13 22.24 -6.31
N ARG A 65 4.82 21.97 -6.44
CA ARG A 65 4.27 20.63 -6.29
C ARG A 65 4.93 19.62 -7.24
N ASP A 66 5.11 19.99 -8.50
CA ASP A 66 5.74 19.13 -9.51
C ASP A 66 7.20 18.81 -9.21
N ARG A 67 7.94 19.81 -8.69
CA ARG A 67 9.33 19.61 -8.30
C ARG A 67 9.40 18.70 -7.06
N LEU A 68 8.56 18.95 -6.07
CA LEU A 68 8.55 18.17 -4.83
C LEU A 68 8.18 16.72 -5.12
N SER A 69 7.15 16.44 -5.91
CA SER A 69 6.76 15.07 -6.24
C SER A 69 7.88 14.27 -6.91
N LYS A 70 8.68 14.91 -7.77
CA LYS A 70 9.83 14.24 -8.40
C LYS A 70 10.94 13.94 -7.41
N ILE A 71 11.21 14.88 -6.48
CA ILE A 71 12.19 14.68 -5.42
C ILE A 71 11.76 13.52 -4.53
N ARG A 72 10.53 13.57 -4.01
CA ARG A 72 9.99 12.54 -3.11
C ARG A 72 9.94 11.16 -3.75
N ARG A 73 9.59 11.11 -5.04
CA ARG A 73 9.65 9.85 -5.78
C ARG A 73 11.06 9.27 -5.83
N GLN A 74 12.07 10.10 -6.09
CA GLN A 74 13.45 9.62 -6.17
C GLN A 74 13.98 9.20 -4.80
N GLU A 75 13.68 9.99 -3.76
CA GLU A 75 14.04 9.64 -2.37
C GLU A 75 13.45 8.29 -1.96
N GLU A 76 12.19 8.03 -2.33
CA GLU A 76 11.52 6.76 -2.05
C GLU A 76 12.16 5.59 -2.80
N VAL A 77 12.43 5.75 -4.10
CA VAL A 77 13.11 4.72 -4.91
C VAL A 77 14.49 4.40 -4.34
N ASP A 78 15.25 5.42 -3.96
CA ASP A 78 16.58 5.24 -3.37
C ASP A 78 16.51 4.53 -2.01
N ALA A 79 15.53 4.90 -1.17
CA ALA A 79 15.31 4.25 0.12
C ALA A 79 14.93 2.77 -0.04
N LEU A 80 14.01 2.45 -0.94
CA LEU A 80 13.60 1.07 -1.21
C LEU A 80 14.75 0.23 -1.78
N ALA A 81 15.62 0.82 -2.60
CA ALA A 81 16.81 0.13 -3.12
C ALA A 81 17.77 -0.29 -1.99
N GLU A 82 17.96 0.55 -0.95
CA GLU A 82 18.74 0.20 0.23
C GLU A 82 18.13 -0.97 1.03
N LEU A 83 16.81 -1.17 0.94
CA LEU A 83 16.12 -2.32 1.54
C LEU A 83 16.16 -3.59 0.67
N GLY A 84 16.75 -3.50 -0.53
CA GLY A 84 16.78 -4.58 -1.51
C GLY A 84 15.47 -4.72 -2.32
N ILE A 85 14.57 -3.75 -2.24
CA ILE A 85 13.30 -3.71 -2.97
C ILE A 85 13.51 -2.97 -4.30
N PRO A 86 13.30 -3.61 -5.46
CA PRO A 86 13.57 -2.98 -6.74
C PRO A 86 12.54 -1.89 -7.08
N GLU A 87 12.93 -0.90 -7.87
CA GLU A 87 12.03 0.18 -8.33
C GLU A 87 10.75 -0.34 -9.00
N SER A 88 10.80 -1.49 -9.66
CA SER A 88 9.63 -2.15 -10.26
C SER A 88 8.53 -2.49 -9.25
N ASN A 89 8.87 -2.59 -7.98
CA ASN A 89 7.95 -2.93 -6.88
C ASN A 89 7.45 -1.69 -6.15
N TYR A 90 7.87 -0.48 -6.58
CA TYR A 90 7.31 0.79 -6.12
C TYR A 90 6.15 1.22 -6.99
N ILE A 91 5.01 1.45 -6.38
CA ILE A 91 3.76 1.87 -7.03
C ILE A 91 3.34 3.21 -6.43
N ASN A 92 3.11 4.22 -7.27
CA ASN A 92 2.53 5.49 -6.82
C ASN A 92 1.28 5.79 -7.64
N LEU A 93 0.13 5.97 -6.98
CA LEU A 93 -1.14 6.23 -7.66
C LEU A 93 -1.30 7.67 -8.13
N GLY A 94 -0.41 8.57 -7.71
CA GLY A 94 -0.34 9.93 -8.27
C GLY A 94 -1.36 10.92 -7.70
N TYR A 95 -2.09 10.57 -6.63
CA TYR A 95 -3.04 11.50 -6.01
C TYR A 95 -2.32 12.66 -5.31
N THR A 96 -3.05 13.75 -5.11
CA THR A 96 -2.53 14.94 -4.44
C THR A 96 -2.48 14.73 -2.93
N ASP A 97 -1.34 14.99 -2.31
CA ASP A 97 -1.13 14.98 -0.86
C ASP A 97 -2.10 15.96 -0.16
N GLY A 98 -2.70 15.52 0.94
CA GLY A 98 -3.71 16.24 1.71
C GLY A 98 -5.14 16.15 1.15
N MET A 99 -5.36 15.40 0.04
CA MET A 99 -6.63 15.40 -0.69
C MET A 99 -7.30 14.03 -0.83
N LEU A 100 -6.78 12.97 -0.22
CA LEU A 100 -7.36 11.62 -0.37
C LEU A 100 -8.80 11.53 0.16
N GLU A 101 -9.13 12.21 1.25
CA GLU A 101 -10.51 12.23 1.78
C GLU A 101 -11.52 12.90 0.85
N PHE A 102 -11.04 13.77 -0.05
CA PHE A 102 -11.85 14.54 -1.00
C PHE A 102 -11.81 13.95 -2.41
N ALA A 103 -10.95 12.98 -2.65
CA ALA A 103 -10.87 12.27 -3.92
C ALA A 103 -12.07 11.34 -4.13
N ASP A 104 -12.30 10.94 -5.38
CA ASP A 104 -13.31 9.94 -5.70
C ASP A 104 -12.91 8.58 -5.09
N LYS A 105 -13.65 8.16 -4.07
CA LYS A 105 -13.35 6.93 -3.34
C LYS A 105 -13.59 5.68 -4.18
N GLU A 106 -14.54 5.70 -5.11
CA GLU A 106 -14.78 4.57 -6.00
C GLU A 106 -13.59 4.35 -6.92
N GLU A 107 -13.07 5.42 -7.53
CA GLU A 107 -11.87 5.33 -8.38
C GLU A 107 -10.64 4.92 -7.58
N LEU A 108 -10.43 5.48 -6.38
CA LEU A 108 -9.32 5.10 -5.49
C LEU A 108 -9.35 3.59 -5.14
N VAL A 109 -10.49 3.10 -4.69
CA VAL A 109 -10.67 1.67 -4.37
C VAL A 109 -10.48 0.82 -5.61
N LYS A 110 -10.99 1.23 -6.77
CA LYS A 110 -10.82 0.53 -8.04
C LYS A 110 -9.36 0.38 -8.44
N ASP A 111 -8.57 1.46 -8.31
CA ASP A 111 -7.13 1.43 -8.61
C ASP A 111 -6.37 0.47 -7.67
N ILE A 112 -6.66 0.53 -6.37
CA ILE A 112 -6.03 -0.38 -5.40
C ILE A 112 -6.46 -1.83 -5.65
N VAL A 113 -7.74 -2.09 -5.93
CA VAL A 113 -8.26 -3.42 -6.27
C VAL A 113 -7.58 -3.99 -7.51
N TRP A 114 -7.31 -3.14 -8.50
CA TRP A 114 -6.58 -3.56 -9.70
C TRP A 114 -5.20 -4.12 -9.35
N TRP A 115 -4.47 -3.41 -8.51
CA TRP A 115 -3.15 -3.85 -8.07
C TRP A 115 -3.21 -5.09 -7.18
N ILE A 116 -4.15 -5.19 -6.26
CA ILE A 116 -4.35 -6.40 -5.44
C ILE A 116 -4.63 -7.62 -6.33
N ARG A 117 -5.49 -7.48 -7.32
CA ARG A 117 -5.79 -8.57 -8.28
C ARG A 117 -4.60 -8.90 -9.18
N LYS A 118 -3.79 -7.92 -9.52
CA LYS A 118 -2.60 -8.07 -10.36
C LYS A 118 -1.46 -8.78 -9.63
N LEU A 119 -1.16 -8.32 -8.43
CA LEU A 119 -0.04 -8.81 -7.62
C LEU A 119 -0.38 -10.05 -6.81
N LYS A 120 -1.64 -10.24 -6.48
CA LYS A 120 -2.15 -11.35 -5.65
C LYS A 120 -1.41 -11.47 -4.31
N PRO A 121 -1.30 -10.38 -3.51
CA PRO A 121 -0.58 -10.40 -2.25
C PRO A 121 -1.25 -11.37 -1.26
N THR A 122 -0.44 -12.15 -0.56
CA THR A 122 -0.90 -12.96 0.57
C THR A 122 -1.07 -12.12 1.83
N THR A 123 -0.26 -11.05 1.94
CA THR A 123 -0.21 -10.19 3.11
C THR A 123 -0.37 -8.72 2.69
N LEU A 124 -1.23 -8.01 3.41
CA LEU A 124 -1.39 -6.57 3.28
C LEU A 124 -0.89 -5.87 4.55
N MET A 125 -0.01 -4.89 4.37
CA MET A 125 0.43 -4.00 5.43
C MET A 125 -0.15 -2.61 5.18
N ALA A 126 -0.78 -2.02 6.16
CA ALA A 126 -1.36 -0.70 6.06
C ALA A 126 -1.44 -0.04 7.44
N PHE A 127 -1.81 1.24 7.47
CA PHE A 127 -2.16 1.88 8.72
C PHE A 127 -3.39 1.21 9.36
N ASP A 128 -3.41 1.17 10.70
CA ASP A 128 -4.56 0.65 11.45
C ASP A 128 -5.74 1.62 11.36
N PRO A 129 -6.89 1.21 10.80
CA PRO A 129 -8.11 2.02 10.78
C PRO A 129 -8.82 2.09 12.14
N GLY A 130 -8.24 1.51 13.20
CA GLY A 130 -8.84 1.41 14.53
C GLY A 130 -9.11 2.73 15.22
N TYR A 131 -9.88 2.67 16.32
CA TYR A 131 -10.40 3.83 17.04
C TYR A 131 -9.31 4.81 17.52
N GLY A 132 -8.20 4.31 18.05
CA GLY A 132 -7.09 5.15 18.55
C GLY A 132 -6.41 5.95 17.46
N TYR A 133 -6.35 5.39 16.27
CA TYR A 133 -5.73 5.99 15.11
C TYR A 133 -6.50 7.21 14.61
N GLN A 134 -7.81 7.16 14.60
CA GLN A 134 -8.67 8.23 14.08
C GLN A 134 -8.54 9.56 14.81
N GLN A 135 -7.99 9.56 16.01
CA GLN A 135 -7.95 10.75 16.85
C GLN A 135 -6.78 11.70 16.56
N TRP A 136 -5.68 11.22 16.01
CA TRP A 136 -4.45 12.01 15.88
C TRP A 136 -3.77 11.94 14.51
N HIS A 137 -4.19 11.06 13.62
CA HIS A 137 -3.58 10.96 12.29
C HIS A 137 -4.10 12.00 11.31
N LYS A 138 -3.21 12.39 10.37
CA LYS A 138 -3.55 13.19 9.21
C LYS A 138 -4.67 12.54 8.41
N THR A 139 -5.48 13.35 7.73
CA THR A 139 -6.63 12.90 6.92
C THR A 139 -6.25 11.81 5.91
N ASP A 140 -5.13 11.98 5.20
CA ASP A 140 -4.68 11.02 4.19
C ASP A 140 -4.29 9.67 4.80
N HIS A 141 -3.67 9.64 5.99
CA HIS A 141 -3.35 8.37 6.67
C HIS A 141 -4.62 7.60 7.02
N ARG A 142 -5.67 8.29 7.53
CA ARG A 142 -6.97 7.66 7.78
C ARG A 142 -7.61 7.15 6.51
N ALA A 143 -7.59 7.96 5.45
CA ALA A 143 -8.13 7.57 4.16
C ALA A 143 -7.39 6.34 3.61
N ALA A 144 -6.05 6.33 3.62
CA ALA A 144 -5.25 5.18 3.19
C ALA A 144 -5.58 3.91 3.99
N ALA A 145 -5.73 4.03 5.32
CA ALA A 145 -6.09 2.90 6.19
C ALA A 145 -7.41 2.25 5.79
N TYR A 146 -8.49 3.04 5.63
CA TYR A 146 -9.79 2.53 5.20
C TYR A 146 -9.77 2.01 3.76
N LEU A 147 -9.14 2.74 2.85
CA LEU A 147 -9.06 2.35 1.44
C LEU A 147 -8.34 1.01 1.26
N ALA A 148 -7.28 0.75 2.02
CA ALA A 148 -6.56 -0.51 1.97
C ALA A 148 -7.45 -1.69 2.38
N VAL A 149 -8.17 -1.58 3.50
CA VAL A 149 -9.07 -2.62 4.00
C VAL A 149 -10.27 -2.82 3.06
N ASP A 150 -10.89 -1.72 2.61
CA ASP A 150 -12.04 -1.77 1.70
C ASP A 150 -11.64 -2.39 0.36
N ALA A 151 -10.46 -2.05 -0.17
CA ALA A 151 -9.96 -2.61 -1.41
C ALA A 151 -9.61 -4.09 -1.29
N ALA A 152 -8.99 -4.53 -0.18
CA ALA A 152 -8.73 -5.94 0.08
C ALA A 152 -10.05 -6.74 0.05
N ARG A 153 -11.08 -6.23 0.74
CA ARG A 153 -12.40 -6.85 0.73
C ARG A 153 -13.07 -6.82 -0.64
N ALA A 154 -12.98 -5.71 -1.36
CA ALA A 154 -13.56 -5.56 -2.70
C ALA A 154 -12.91 -6.50 -3.73
N ALA A 155 -11.61 -6.77 -3.62
CA ALA A 155 -10.87 -7.64 -4.53
C ALA A 155 -11.39 -9.08 -4.58
N GLU A 156 -12.00 -9.56 -3.49
CA GLU A 156 -12.60 -10.90 -3.40
C GLU A 156 -13.88 -11.05 -4.25
N TRP A 157 -14.57 -9.95 -4.54
CA TRP A 157 -15.92 -10.00 -5.12
C TRP A 157 -15.88 -9.79 -6.63
N ARG A 158 -16.34 -10.80 -7.37
CA ARG A 158 -16.31 -10.77 -8.83
C ARG A 158 -17.08 -9.61 -9.46
N LEU A 159 -18.19 -9.20 -8.83
CA LEU A 159 -19.09 -8.15 -9.35
C LEU A 159 -18.71 -6.75 -8.89
N ILE A 160 -17.68 -6.59 -8.04
CA ILE A 160 -17.08 -5.30 -7.77
C ILE A 160 -16.00 -5.07 -8.83
N PHE A 161 -16.08 -3.99 -9.58
CA PHE A 161 -15.21 -3.67 -10.72
C PHE A 161 -15.07 -4.83 -11.73
N PRO A 162 -16.20 -5.34 -12.28
CA PRO A 162 -16.18 -6.53 -13.13
C PRO A 162 -15.39 -6.35 -14.42
N SER A 163 -15.19 -5.11 -14.90
CA SER A 163 -14.37 -4.81 -16.07
C SER A 163 -12.93 -5.30 -15.94
N GLN A 164 -12.35 -5.22 -14.75
CA GLN A 164 -11.00 -5.71 -14.49
C GLN A 164 -10.88 -7.23 -14.73
N ILE A 165 -11.94 -7.98 -14.47
CA ILE A 165 -11.98 -9.42 -14.68
C ILE A 165 -12.33 -9.76 -16.13
N ILE A 166 -13.37 -9.11 -16.69
CA ILE A 166 -13.93 -9.45 -18.00
C ILE A 166 -13.06 -8.94 -19.13
N ASN A 167 -12.58 -7.69 -19.02
CA ASN A 167 -11.89 -7.00 -20.11
C ASN A 167 -10.37 -7.06 -19.98
N GLU A 168 -9.85 -7.14 -18.75
CA GLU A 168 -8.41 -7.07 -18.49
C GLU A 168 -7.81 -8.42 -18.06
N GLY A 169 -8.67 -9.45 -17.88
CA GLY A 169 -8.23 -10.81 -17.57
C GLY A 169 -7.67 -11.00 -16.16
N LEU A 170 -7.94 -10.04 -15.25
CA LEU A 170 -7.59 -10.22 -13.85
C LEU A 170 -8.53 -11.23 -13.18
N GLU A 171 -8.08 -11.78 -12.06
CA GLU A 171 -8.89 -12.70 -11.25
C GLU A 171 -9.20 -12.06 -9.90
N ARG A 172 -10.34 -12.47 -9.30
CA ARG A 172 -10.59 -12.14 -7.89
C ARG A 172 -9.45 -12.67 -7.02
N HIS A 173 -9.17 -11.96 -5.95
CA HIS A 173 -8.13 -12.36 -5.00
C HIS A 173 -8.57 -12.13 -3.56
N THR A 174 -8.18 -13.04 -2.66
CA THR A 174 -8.37 -12.92 -1.21
C THR A 174 -7.02 -12.73 -0.57
N VAL A 175 -6.84 -11.62 0.12
CA VAL A 175 -5.69 -11.39 1.00
C VAL A 175 -5.91 -12.21 2.28
N THR A 176 -4.92 -12.96 2.73
CA THR A 176 -5.07 -13.91 3.84
C THR A 176 -4.55 -13.39 5.17
N ASP A 177 -3.62 -12.42 5.15
CA ASP A 177 -2.99 -11.83 6.35
C ASP A 177 -2.96 -10.30 6.29
#